data_55f38da86fb7c7a43bee1ea4bbb6f0db
#
_entry.id   55f38da86fb7c7a43bee1ea4bbb6f0db
#
_cell.length_a   1.000
_cell.length_b   1.000
_cell.length_c   1.000
_cell.angle_alpha   90.00
_cell.angle_beta   90.00
_cell.angle_gamma   90.00
#
_symmetry.space_group_name_H-M   'P 1'
#
loop_
_entity.id
_entity.type
_entity.pdbx_description
1 polymer ?
#
loop_
_entity_poly.entity_id
_entity_poly.type
_entity_poly.pdbx_seq_one_letter_code
_entity_poly.pdbx_strand_id
1 'polypeptide(L)'
;HGMYDCTLVVPLIIRWKGHLPEGKRYSDYCQLKDVTPTLLELMGIDHNLPMEGRSLMSLVRGEEREKEPEFYITECTWMRKHGWRTPEWKLIVALEPDFHFKPELELYNLIKDPEENHNVADENPEVVEMLKKRMYDFIDKREKETGRPAPIYTNFLMNDRPFTSSQEAYDSKYIGGIADAVKLQQKN
;
A
#
# COMPACT_ATOMS: atom_id res chain seq x y z
N HIS A 1 0.94 -3.23 11.38
CA HIS A 1 1.03 -3.78 10.03
C HIS A 1 -0.37 -4.01 9.48
N GLY A 2 -0.64 -3.56 8.29
CA GLY A 2 -1.95 -3.71 7.65
C GLY A 2 -2.10 -2.76 6.48
N MET A 3 -3.19 -2.95 5.72
CA MET A 3 -3.48 -2.14 4.53
C MET A 3 -4.54 -1.06 4.78
N TYR A 4 -4.74 -0.69 6.05
CA TYR A 4 -5.71 0.34 6.45
C TYR A 4 -5.12 1.74 6.27
N ASP A 5 -5.98 2.74 6.06
CA ASP A 5 -5.53 4.12 5.84
C ASP A 5 -4.71 4.67 7.02
N CYS A 6 -4.96 4.23 8.25
CA CYS A 6 -4.13 4.59 9.41
C CYS A 6 -2.66 4.15 9.29
N THR A 7 -2.35 3.21 8.39
CA THR A 7 -0.98 2.74 8.11
C THR A 7 -0.48 3.21 6.74
N LEU A 8 -1.36 3.33 5.76
CA LEU A 8 -1.00 3.69 4.38
C LEU A 8 -0.88 5.20 4.17
N VAL A 9 -1.74 5.97 4.85
CA VAL A 9 -1.75 7.43 4.70
C VAL A 9 -0.72 8.02 5.66
N VAL A 10 0.38 8.49 5.08
CA VAL A 10 1.48 9.14 5.82
C VAL A 10 1.57 10.61 5.45
N PRO A 11 1.92 11.51 6.39
CA PRO A 11 2.11 12.92 6.08
C PRO A 11 3.31 13.12 5.17
N LEU A 12 3.16 13.97 4.15
CA LEU A 12 4.25 14.47 3.33
C LEU A 12 4.40 15.98 3.56
N ILE A 13 5.56 16.41 4.04
CA ILE A 13 5.87 17.82 4.26
C ILE A 13 7.16 18.15 3.54
N ILE A 14 7.11 19.13 2.65
CA ILE A 14 8.28 19.63 1.92
C ILE A 14 8.45 21.11 2.27
N ARG A 15 9.66 21.49 2.66
CA ARG A 15 10.01 22.87 2.97
C ARG A 15 11.28 23.28 2.24
N TRP A 16 11.18 24.34 1.46
CA TRP A 16 12.32 24.99 0.85
C TRP A 16 12.11 26.51 0.80
N LYS A 17 12.70 27.19 1.78
CA LYS A 17 12.52 28.62 1.98
C LYS A 17 12.94 29.42 0.74
N GLY A 18 12.06 30.30 0.29
CA GLY A 18 12.28 31.15 -0.90
C GLY A 18 12.00 30.46 -2.23
N HIS A 19 11.72 29.16 -2.27
CA HIS A 19 11.44 28.41 -3.49
C HIS A 19 10.04 27.77 -3.49
N LEU A 20 9.53 27.38 -2.31
CA LEU A 20 8.19 26.83 -2.17
C LEU A 20 7.29 27.77 -1.37
N PRO A 21 5.99 27.84 -1.69
CA PRO A 21 5.04 28.66 -0.95
C PRO A 21 4.89 28.15 0.49
N GLU A 22 4.82 29.07 1.45
CA GLU A 22 4.66 28.75 2.84
C GLU A 22 3.17 28.53 3.22
N GLY A 23 2.89 27.62 4.14
CA GLY A 23 1.57 27.39 4.72
C GLY A 23 0.53 26.79 3.75
N LYS A 24 0.94 26.29 2.60
CA LYS A 24 0.03 25.65 1.65
C LYS A 24 -0.24 24.19 2.02
N ARG A 25 -1.48 23.75 1.79
CA ARG A 25 -1.91 22.36 1.92
C ARG A 25 -2.58 21.94 0.63
N TYR A 26 -2.29 20.71 0.22
CA TYR A 26 -2.84 20.07 -0.97
C TYR A 26 -3.54 18.77 -0.51
N SER A 27 -4.73 18.52 -1.02
CA SER A 27 -5.56 17.35 -0.69
C SER A 27 -5.56 16.29 -1.79
N ASP A 28 -4.77 16.51 -2.84
CA ASP A 28 -4.66 15.57 -3.94
C ASP A 28 -3.93 14.30 -3.49
N TYR A 29 -4.32 13.16 -4.08
CA TYR A 29 -3.58 11.92 -3.85
C TYR A 29 -2.15 12.05 -4.36
N CYS A 30 -1.20 11.75 -3.48
CA CYS A 30 0.21 11.60 -3.82
C CYS A 30 0.73 10.27 -3.28
N GLN A 31 1.71 9.72 -3.96
CA GLN A 31 2.31 8.44 -3.60
C GLN A 31 3.82 8.62 -3.38
N LEU A 32 4.45 7.68 -2.66
CA LEU A 32 5.90 7.74 -2.43
C LEU A 32 6.70 7.77 -3.74
N LYS A 33 6.19 7.16 -4.80
CA LYS A 33 6.81 7.22 -6.14
C LYS A 33 6.92 8.64 -6.69
N ASP A 34 6.07 9.58 -6.23
CA ASP A 34 6.04 10.97 -6.69
C ASP A 34 7.14 11.83 -6.03
N VAL A 35 7.73 11.37 -4.94
CA VAL A 35 8.73 12.15 -4.17
C VAL A 35 10.00 12.35 -4.98
N THR A 36 10.54 11.29 -5.59
CA THR A 36 11.80 11.36 -6.35
C THR A 36 11.71 12.34 -7.54
N PRO A 37 10.74 12.24 -8.46
CA PRO A 37 10.64 13.20 -9.56
C PRO A 37 10.36 14.63 -9.06
N THR A 38 9.67 14.81 -7.94
CA THR A 38 9.49 16.13 -7.32
C THR A 38 10.82 16.74 -6.86
N LEU A 39 11.65 15.95 -6.19
CA LEU A 39 12.95 16.42 -5.72
C LEU A 39 13.90 16.75 -6.89
N LEU A 40 13.92 15.93 -7.94
CA LEU A 40 14.74 16.19 -9.13
C LEU A 40 14.34 17.49 -9.81
N GLU A 41 13.02 17.71 -10.01
CA GLU A 41 12.52 18.95 -10.58
C GLU A 41 12.85 20.17 -9.70
N LEU A 42 12.67 20.06 -8.37
CA LEU A 42 13.03 21.11 -7.44
C LEU A 42 14.52 21.49 -7.49
N MET A 43 15.39 20.50 -7.68
CA MET A 43 16.84 20.71 -7.79
C MET A 43 17.29 21.14 -9.20
N GLY A 44 16.38 21.22 -10.17
CA GLY A 44 16.71 21.53 -11.57
C GLY A 44 17.55 20.44 -12.25
N ILE A 45 17.39 19.19 -11.82
CA ILE A 45 18.13 18.05 -12.38
C ILE A 45 17.30 17.40 -13.48
N ASP A 46 17.76 17.54 -14.73
CA ASP A 46 17.22 16.79 -15.85
C ASP A 46 17.62 15.32 -15.77
N HIS A 47 16.65 14.45 -16.04
CA HIS A 47 16.88 13.01 -16.04
C HIS A 47 16.11 12.30 -17.13
N ASN A 48 16.67 11.20 -17.65
CA ASN A 48 16.02 10.28 -18.59
C ASN A 48 15.64 8.95 -17.92
N LEU A 49 15.56 8.92 -16.60
CA LEU A 49 15.19 7.71 -15.86
C LEU A 49 13.70 7.44 -16.05
N PRO A 50 13.33 6.19 -16.38
CA PRO A 50 11.92 5.80 -16.42
C PRO A 50 11.37 5.85 -15.00
N MET A 51 10.44 6.75 -14.74
CA MET A 51 9.77 6.90 -13.44
C MET A 51 8.26 6.72 -13.60
N GLU A 52 7.65 5.98 -12.70
CA GLU A 52 6.19 5.83 -12.66
C GLU A 52 5.54 6.99 -11.88
N GLY A 53 6.30 7.62 -10.98
CA GLY A 53 5.87 8.79 -10.23
C GLY A 53 5.88 10.06 -11.06
N ARG A 54 5.10 11.03 -10.63
CA ARG A 54 4.99 12.36 -11.27
C ARG A 54 5.34 13.43 -10.26
N SER A 55 6.03 14.47 -10.70
CA SER A 55 6.34 15.59 -9.85
C SER A 55 5.09 16.26 -9.28
N LEU A 56 5.11 16.56 -7.99
CA LEU A 56 4.07 17.31 -7.29
C LEU A 56 4.15 18.82 -7.55
N MET A 57 5.16 19.28 -8.30
CA MET A 57 5.32 20.70 -8.60
C MET A 57 4.20 21.27 -9.47
N SER A 58 3.53 20.44 -10.28
CA SER A 58 2.31 20.84 -10.99
C SER A 58 1.21 21.30 -10.03
N LEU A 59 1.02 20.62 -8.87
CA LEU A 59 0.08 21.04 -7.83
C LEU A 59 0.48 22.39 -7.23
N VAL A 60 1.78 22.59 -6.99
CA VAL A 60 2.32 23.84 -6.43
C VAL A 60 2.07 25.01 -7.39
N ARG A 61 2.17 24.79 -8.71
CA ARG A 61 1.92 25.80 -9.73
C ARG A 61 0.44 25.99 -10.05
N GLY A 62 -0.46 25.16 -9.50
CA GLY A 62 -1.89 25.20 -9.81
C GLY A 62 -2.23 24.68 -11.21
N GLU A 63 -1.36 23.83 -11.78
CA GLU A 63 -1.57 23.21 -13.07
C GLU A 63 -2.51 22.01 -12.94
N GLU A 64 -3.30 21.75 -14.00
CA GLU A 64 -4.09 20.51 -14.05
C GLU A 64 -3.15 19.30 -14.08
N ARG A 65 -3.40 18.39 -13.15
CA ARG A 65 -2.71 17.09 -13.08
C ARG A 65 -3.70 16.00 -13.45
N GLU A 66 -3.28 15.11 -14.33
CA GLU A 66 -4.03 13.88 -14.53
C GLU A 66 -4.16 13.15 -13.19
N LYS A 67 -5.37 12.99 -12.72
CA LYS A 67 -5.64 12.34 -11.43
C LYS A 67 -5.46 10.84 -11.56
N GLU A 68 -4.68 10.27 -10.66
CA GLU A 68 -4.71 8.82 -10.41
C GLU A 68 -5.59 8.59 -9.17
N PRO A 69 -6.92 8.49 -9.35
CA PRO A 69 -7.83 8.41 -8.21
C PRO A 69 -7.83 7.02 -7.56
N GLU A 70 -7.24 6.03 -8.22
CA GLU A 70 -7.22 4.65 -7.76
C GLU A 70 -5.86 4.00 -8.02
N PHE A 71 -5.47 3.06 -7.16
CA PHE A 71 -4.18 2.41 -7.23
C PHE A 71 -4.13 1.06 -6.51
N TYR A 72 -3.20 0.24 -6.98
CA TYR A 72 -2.83 -1.02 -6.37
C TYR A 72 -2.08 -0.79 -5.07
N ILE A 73 -2.46 -1.52 -4.02
CA ILE A 73 -1.81 -1.50 -2.71
C ILE A 73 -1.35 -2.89 -2.31
N THR A 74 -0.23 -2.98 -1.60
CA THR A 74 0.35 -4.26 -1.14
C THR A 74 0.90 -4.16 0.27
N GLU A 75 0.82 -5.26 0.98
CA GLU A 75 1.52 -5.53 2.23
C GLU A 75 2.24 -6.87 2.09
N CYS A 76 3.51 -6.92 2.40
CA CYS A 76 4.32 -8.12 2.28
C CYS A 76 5.39 -8.22 3.38
N THR A 77 5.22 -7.48 4.49
CA THR A 77 6.20 -7.47 5.57
C THR A 77 6.08 -8.71 6.44
N TRP A 78 4.86 -9.09 6.81
CA TRP A 78 4.60 -10.19 7.74
C TRP A 78 3.66 -11.25 7.16
N MET A 79 2.79 -10.84 6.29
CA MET A 79 1.86 -11.65 5.51
C MET A 79 1.63 -10.97 4.18
N ARG A 80 1.21 -11.74 3.19
CA ARG A 80 0.98 -11.19 1.87
C ARG A 80 -0.49 -10.83 1.70
N LYS A 81 -0.72 -9.54 1.52
CA LYS A 81 -2.02 -8.99 1.16
C LYS A 81 -1.84 -8.04 -0.01
N HIS A 82 -2.83 -7.97 -0.85
CA HIS A 82 -2.91 -6.96 -1.89
C HIS A 82 -4.34 -6.42 -1.99
N GLY A 83 -4.51 -5.33 -2.71
CA GLY A 83 -5.81 -4.71 -2.83
C GLY A 83 -5.86 -3.60 -3.84
N TRP A 84 -7.03 -3.03 -3.95
CA TRP A 84 -7.32 -1.92 -4.82
C TRP A 84 -8.00 -0.80 -4.05
N ARG A 85 -7.44 0.41 -4.13
CA ARG A 85 -7.97 1.58 -3.45
C ARG A 85 -8.48 2.60 -4.46
N THR A 86 -9.70 3.03 -4.27
CA THR A 86 -10.34 4.15 -4.97
C THR A 86 -10.67 5.27 -3.97
N PRO A 87 -11.15 6.46 -4.38
CA PRO A 87 -11.63 7.47 -3.45
C PRO A 87 -12.74 7.00 -2.51
N GLU A 88 -13.58 6.07 -2.97
CA GLU A 88 -14.74 5.59 -2.22
C GLU A 88 -14.51 4.21 -1.58
N TRP A 89 -13.79 3.32 -2.25
CA TRP A 89 -13.69 1.93 -1.85
C TRP A 89 -12.26 1.47 -1.65
N LYS A 90 -12.08 0.58 -0.68
CA LYS A 90 -10.84 -0.18 -0.50
C LYS A 90 -11.16 -1.66 -0.43
N LEU A 91 -10.60 -2.42 -1.37
CA LEU A 91 -10.58 -3.87 -1.37
C LEU A 91 -9.24 -4.35 -0.82
N ILE A 92 -9.30 -5.35 0.08
CA ILE A 92 -8.11 -6.07 0.56
C ILE A 92 -8.35 -7.57 0.37
N VAL A 93 -7.37 -8.25 -0.22
CA VAL A 93 -7.36 -9.70 -0.42
C VAL A 93 -6.09 -10.26 0.23
N ALA A 94 -6.26 -11.13 1.21
CA ALA A 94 -5.16 -11.84 1.83
C ALA A 94 -4.79 -13.07 0.99
N LEU A 95 -3.51 -13.28 0.75
CA LEU A 95 -2.98 -14.45 0.04
C LEU A 95 -2.59 -15.58 0.98
N GLU A 96 -2.65 -15.32 2.28
CA GLU A 96 -2.38 -16.27 3.34
C GLU A 96 -3.11 -15.85 4.63
N PRO A 97 -3.31 -16.75 5.58
CA PRO A 97 -4.01 -16.46 6.83
C PRO A 97 -3.37 -15.32 7.61
N ASP A 98 -4.22 -14.41 8.07
CA ASP A 98 -3.81 -13.20 8.80
C ASP A 98 -3.60 -13.50 10.28
N PHE A 99 -2.44 -13.13 10.82
CA PHE A 99 -2.12 -13.31 12.25
C PHE A 99 -2.90 -12.35 13.18
N HIS A 100 -3.60 -11.36 12.66
CA HIS A 100 -4.59 -10.57 13.39
C HIS A 100 -6.00 -11.15 13.28
N PHE A 101 -6.13 -12.37 12.75
CA PHE A 101 -7.43 -13.06 12.58
C PHE A 101 -8.43 -12.29 11.71
N LYS A 102 -7.93 -11.48 10.78
CA LYS A 102 -8.77 -10.80 9.79
C LYS A 102 -9.20 -11.77 8.68
N PRO A 103 -10.37 -11.56 8.07
CA PRO A 103 -10.82 -12.39 6.97
C PRO A 103 -9.92 -12.29 5.75
N GLU A 104 -10.02 -13.27 4.86
CA GLU A 104 -9.31 -13.29 3.59
C GLU A 104 -9.72 -12.13 2.68
N LEU A 105 -10.99 -11.73 2.76
CA LEU A 105 -11.57 -10.70 1.91
C LEU A 105 -12.16 -9.58 2.77
N GLU A 106 -11.72 -8.36 2.50
CA GLU A 106 -12.21 -7.16 3.17
C GLU A 106 -12.57 -6.09 2.14
N LEU A 107 -13.73 -5.45 2.33
CA LEU A 107 -14.17 -4.29 1.54
C LEU A 107 -14.63 -3.19 2.49
N TYR A 108 -14.13 -1.98 2.28
CA TYR A 108 -14.49 -0.81 3.08
C TYR A 108 -14.98 0.34 2.20
N ASN A 109 -16.08 0.99 2.62
CA ASN A 109 -16.52 2.23 2.02
C ASN A 109 -15.88 3.41 2.76
N LEU A 110 -14.85 4.00 2.21
CA LEU A 110 -14.03 5.04 2.84
C LEU A 110 -14.75 6.38 3.04
N ILE A 111 -15.91 6.58 2.37
CA ILE A 111 -16.74 7.79 2.56
C ILE A 111 -17.63 7.63 3.79
N LYS A 112 -18.23 6.44 3.97
CA LYS A 112 -19.16 6.15 5.08
C LYS A 112 -18.44 5.68 6.34
N ASP A 113 -17.31 5.00 6.16
CA ASP A 113 -16.50 4.40 7.22
C ASP A 113 -15.01 4.69 6.97
N PRO A 114 -14.57 5.94 7.16
CA PRO A 114 -13.18 6.34 6.93
C PRO A 114 -12.18 5.67 7.89
N GLU A 115 -12.65 5.08 8.98
CA GLU A 115 -11.83 4.35 9.95
C GLU A 115 -11.74 2.84 9.66
N GLU A 116 -12.47 2.36 8.62
CA GLU A 116 -12.41 0.97 8.14
C GLU A 116 -12.77 -0.06 9.24
N ASN A 117 -13.83 0.24 10.01
CA ASN A 117 -14.29 -0.61 11.10
C ASN A 117 -15.27 -1.71 10.65
N HIS A 118 -15.95 -1.51 9.51
CA HIS A 118 -17.02 -2.38 9.05
C HIS A 118 -16.70 -2.98 7.68
N ASN A 119 -16.34 -4.26 7.68
CA ASN A 119 -16.17 -5.00 6.44
C ASN A 119 -17.54 -5.26 5.80
N VAL A 120 -17.76 -4.71 4.62
CA VAL A 120 -19.02 -4.80 3.85
C VAL A 120 -18.89 -5.67 2.60
N ALA A 121 -17.90 -6.56 2.55
CA ALA A 121 -17.64 -7.41 1.38
C ALA A 121 -18.84 -8.30 1.03
N ASP A 122 -19.47 -8.91 2.02
CA ASP A 122 -20.62 -9.80 1.82
C ASP A 122 -21.88 -9.05 1.35
N GLU A 123 -21.97 -7.76 1.68
CA GLU A 123 -23.11 -6.91 1.32
C GLU A 123 -22.98 -6.31 -0.08
N ASN A 124 -21.76 -6.28 -0.65
CA ASN A 124 -21.45 -5.62 -1.92
C ASN A 124 -20.60 -6.51 -2.84
N PRO A 125 -21.07 -7.73 -3.19
CA PRO A 125 -20.29 -8.67 -3.99
C PRO A 125 -19.95 -8.14 -5.40
N GLU A 126 -20.81 -7.32 -5.99
CA GLU A 126 -20.56 -6.69 -7.29
C GLU A 126 -19.41 -5.69 -7.25
N VAL A 127 -19.27 -4.92 -6.15
CA VAL A 127 -18.15 -3.99 -5.96
C VAL A 127 -16.85 -4.79 -5.76
N VAL A 128 -16.91 -5.86 -4.98
CA VAL A 128 -15.77 -6.78 -4.78
C VAL A 128 -15.26 -7.29 -6.12
N GLU A 129 -16.12 -7.85 -6.96
CA GLU A 129 -15.73 -8.40 -8.26
C GLU A 129 -15.20 -7.32 -9.21
N MET A 130 -15.81 -6.14 -9.22
CA MET A 130 -15.33 -5.01 -10.01
C MET A 130 -13.90 -4.60 -9.61
N LEU A 131 -13.64 -4.46 -8.32
CA LEU A 131 -12.33 -4.04 -7.82
C LEU A 131 -11.28 -5.14 -7.96
N LYS A 132 -11.65 -6.42 -7.75
CA LYS A 132 -10.78 -7.56 -8.05
C LYS A 132 -10.36 -7.55 -9.51
N LYS A 133 -11.31 -7.35 -10.42
CA LYS A 133 -11.00 -7.29 -11.85
C LYS A 133 -9.96 -6.21 -12.15
N ARG A 134 -10.15 -4.98 -11.64
CA ARG A 134 -9.19 -3.88 -11.84
C ARG A 134 -7.82 -4.21 -11.28
N MET A 135 -7.78 -4.79 -10.09
CA MET A 135 -6.54 -5.22 -9.43
C MET A 135 -5.79 -6.25 -10.25
N TYR A 136 -6.49 -7.30 -10.73
CA TYR A 136 -5.85 -8.34 -11.54
C TYR A 136 -5.46 -7.86 -12.94
N ASP A 137 -6.29 -7.03 -13.59
CA ASP A 137 -5.94 -6.41 -14.87
C ASP A 137 -4.64 -5.57 -14.74
N PHE A 138 -4.47 -4.86 -13.62
CA PHE A 138 -3.24 -4.12 -13.34
C PHE A 138 -2.04 -5.04 -13.15
N ILE A 139 -2.19 -6.12 -12.39
CA ILE A 139 -1.12 -7.12 -12.18
C ILE A 139 -0.70 -7.72 -13.50
N ASP A 140 -1.64 -8.22 -14.29
CA ASP A 140 -1.39 -8.81 -15.61
C ASP A 140 -0.67 -7.84 -16.55
N LYS A 141 -1.08 -6.59 -16.55
CA LYS A 141 -0.41 -5.53 -17.31
C LYS A 141 1.04 -5.38 -16.86
N ARG A 142 1.29 -5.29 -15.55
CA ARG A 142 2.63 -5.13 -15.00
C ARG A 142 3.54 -6.32 -15.25
N GLU A 143 3.02 -7.54 -15.16
CA GLU A 143 3.76 -8.74 -15.49
C GLU A 143 4.17 -8.77 -16.97
N LYS A 144 3.29 -8.38 -17.88
CA LYS A 144 3.59 -8.26 -19.31
C LYS A 144 4.64 -7.20 -19.61
N GLU A 145 4.55 -6.02 -18.96
CA GLU A 145 5.50 -4.91 -19.11
C GLU A 145 6.90 -5.26 -18.61
N THR A 146 6.98 -5.97 -17.48
CA THR A 146 8.26 -6.28 -16.83
C THR A 146 8.87 -7.62 -17.26
N GLY A 147 8.07 -8.51 -17.83
CA GLY A 147 8.47 -9.89 -18.12
C GLY A 147 8.72 -10.73 -16.86
N ARG A 148 8.19 -10.32 -15.70
CA ARG A 148 8.40 -10.96 -14.40
C ARG A 148 7.07 -11.16 -13.68
N PRO A 149 6.93 -12.26 -12.91
CA PRO A 149 5.74 -12.44 -12.07
C PRO A 149 5.68 -11.35 -11.00
N ALA A 150 4.46 -11.02 -10.56
CA ALA A 150 4.25 -10.03 -9.53
C ALA A 150 4.92 -10.46 -8.22
N PRO A 151 5.74 -9.58 -7.59
CA PRO A 151 6.50 -9.93 -6.38
C PRO A 151 5.63 -10.43 -5.23
N ILE A 152 4.38 -10.00 -5.16
CA ILE A 152 3.43 -10.45 -4.14
C ILE A 152 3.19 -11.96 -4.17
N TYR A 153 3.37 -12.62 -5.32
CA TYR A 153 3.19 -14.07 -5.46
C TYR A 153 4.47 -14.86 -5.26
N THR A 154 5.64 -14.22 -5.39
CA THR A 154 6.93 -14.92 -5.40
C THR A 154 7.80 -14.63 -4.17
N ASN A 155 7.54 -13.53 -3.45
CA ASN A 155 8.34 -13.15 -2.28
C ASN A 155 7.73 -13.68 -0.99
N PHE A 156 8.40 -14.66 -0.39
CA PHE A 156 8.11 -15.16 0.95
C PHE A 156 9.16 -14.58 1.90
N LEU A 157 8.82 -13.47 2.57
CA LEU A 157 9.81 -12.71 3.35
C LEU A 157 10.18 -13.34 4.67
N MET A 158 9.28 -14.11 5.28
CA MET A 158 9.44 -14.58 6.66
C MET A 158 9.39 -16.09 6.83
N ASN A 159 8.88 -16.82 5.84
CA ASN A 159 8.79 -18.29 5.85
C ASN A 159 9.05 -18.83 4.45
N ASP A 160 9.53 -20.06 4.38
CA ASP A 160 9.71 -20.79 3.12
C ASP A 160 8.36 -21.21 2.49
N ARG A 161 7.26 -21.08 3.21
CA ARG A 161 5.92 -21.42 2.78
C ARG A 161 4.87 -20.51 3.45
N PRO A 162 3.67 -20.37 2.87
CA PRO A 162 2.54 -19.72 3.50
C PRO A 162 2.15 -20.42 4.81
N PHE A 163 1.59 -19.65 5.75
CA PHE A 163 0.93 -20.21 6.91
C PHE A 163 -0.36 -20.94 6.51
N THR A 164 -0.72 -21.96 7.26
CA THR A 164 -1.93 -22.74 7.02
C THR A 164 -3.12 -22.27 7.86
N SER A 165 -2.87 -21.51 8.92
CA SER A 165 -3.90 -20.92 9.76
C SER A 165 -3.44 -19.62 10.42
N SER A 166 -4.40 -18.79 10.83
CA SER A 166 -4.14 -17.57 11.59
C SER A 166 -3.46 -17.86 12.94
N GLN A 167 -3.76 -18.98 13.56
CA GLN A 167 -3.13 -19.39 14.81
C GLN A 167 -1.63 -19.73 14.60
N GLU A 168 -1.30 -20.47 13.54
CA GLU A 168 0.10 -20.75 13.18
C GLU A 168 0.86 -19.45 12.91
N ALA A 169 0.27 -18.51 12.18
CA ALA A 169 0.84 -17.22 11.89
C ALA A 169 1.08 -16.39 13.16
N TYR A 170 0.11 -16.37 14.08
CA TYR A 170 0.21 -15.68 15.36
C TYR A 170 1.30 -16.26 16.23
N ASP A 171 1.33 -17.57 16.41
CA ASP A 171 2.31 -18.27 17.24
C ASP A 171 3.73 -18.05 16.73
N SER A 172 3.93 -18.14 15.42
CA SER A 172 5.21 -17.87 14.79
C SER A 172 5.72 -16.43 15.02
N LYS A 173 4.82 -15.44 15.01
CA LYS A 173 5.20 -14.02 15.12
C LYS A 173 5.35 -13.55 16.57
N TYR A 174 4.44 -13.94 17.43
CA TYR A 174 4.41 -13.43 18.80
C TYR A 174 5.06 -14.37 19.80
N ILE A 175 4.82 -15.69 19.72
CA ILE A 175 5.37 -16.64 20.69
C ILE A 175 6.81 -16.99 20.34
N GLY A 176 7.10 -17.29 19.08
CA GLY A 176 8.48 -17.57 18.62
C GLY A 176 9.40 -16.38 18.80
N GLY A 177 8.97 -15.19 18.40
CA GLY A 177 9.75 -13.95 18.55
C GLY A 177 10.03 -13.56 20.00
N ILE A 178 9.09 -13.76 20.92
CA ILE A 178 9.29 -13.51 22.36
C ILE A 178 10.25 -14.56 22.94
N ALA A 179 10.11 -15.82 22.59
CA ALA A 179 10.99 -16.89 23.07
C ALA A 179 12.45 -16.67 22.63
N ASP A 180 12.67 -16.20 21.40
CA ASP A 180 14.00 -15.90 20.89
C ASP A 180 14.59 -14.65 21.53
N ALA A 181 13.78 -13.61 21.79
CA ALA A 181 14.22 -12.43 22.53
C ALA A 181 14.62 -12.75 23.98
N VAL A 182 13.88 -13.63 24.66
CA VAL A 182 14.21 -14.09 26.00
C VAL A 182 15.52 -14.90 26.00
N LYS A 183 15.73 -15.79 25.01
CA LYS A 183 16.97 -16.55 24.86
C LYS A 183 18.20 -15.66 24.61
N LEU A 184 18.03 -14.55 23.88
CA LEU A 184 19.08 -13.57 23.65
C LEU A 184 19.44 -12.79 24.91
N GLN A 185 18.45 -12.44 25.74
CA GLN A 185 18.71 -11.77 27.04
C GLN A 185 19.40 -12.67 28.09
N GLN A 186 19.20 -13.99 27.99
CA GLN A 186 19.86 -14.95 28.90
C GLN A 186 21.31 -15.28 28.51
N LYS A 187 21.77 -14.87 27.33
CA LYS A 187 23.15 -15.08 26.85
C LYS A 187 24.11 -13.91 27.08
N ASN A 188 23.59 -12.79 27.59
CA ASN A 188 24.35 -11.62 28.01
C ASN A 188 24.38 -11.51 29.54
#